data_aacf22153daca04175c78c52bf97a228
#
_entry.id   aacf22153daca04175c78c52bf97a228
#
_cell.length_a   1.000
_cell.length_b   1.000
_cell.length_c   1.000
_cell.angle_alpha   90.00
_cell.angle_beta   90.00
_cell.angle_gamma   90.00
#
_symmetry.space_group_name_H-M   'P 1'
#
loop_
_entity.id
_entity.type
_entity.pdbx_description
1 polymer ?
#
loop_
_entity_poly.entity_id
_entity_poly.type
_entity_poly.pdbx_seq_one_letter_code
_entity_poly.pdbx_strand_id
1 'polypeptide(L)'
;MKLLVIDTSGPVCGTAVMDEGKVYSEFTAQNRHTHSASLMPMVERTLGAAGMALDDMDAIAAVTGPGSFTGVRIGVATAKGLAHGAGIPCIAVNALEALDESAGEFDGIVCPIQDARAGQVYGAAFRNGERLIPDAPMKLEEYLDTVSALGERFLFTGDGAPVFRERITEILGERAVFAPPHRGYLRPSAAGSIAIRRGETTDYLHLEASYLRPPNAQKNRKLLEAMRKNGEE
;
A
#
# COMPACT_ATOMS: atom_id res chain seq x y z
N MET A 1 6.47 7.53 -20.18
CA MET A 1 5.12 7.79 -19.59
C MET A 1 5.31 8.57 -18.31
N LYS A 2 4.72 9.79 -18.22
CA LYS A 2 4.76 10.63 -17.02
C LYS A 2 3.59 10.31 -16.11
N LEU A 3 3.85 10.08 -14.84
CA LEU A 3 2.84 9.69 -13.85
C LEU A 3 2.75 10.68 -12.69
N LEU A 4 1.53 10.96 -12.28
CA LEU A 4 1.23 11.38 -10.92
C LEU A 4 0.92 10.12 -10.11
N VAL A 5 1.64 9.88 -9.03
CA VAL A 5 1.46 8.72 -8.14
C VAL A 5 0.83 9.17 -6.83
N ILE A 6 -0.14 8.40 -6.34
CA ILE A 6 -0.87 8.68 -5.10
C ILE A 6 -0.88 7.44 -4.21
N ASP A 7 -0.45 7.60 -2.95
CA ASP A 7 -0.60 6.60 -1.89
C ASP A 7 -1.19 7.18 -0.61
N THR A 8 -2.19 6.48 -0.10
CA THR A 8 -2.81 6.72 1.21
C THR A 8 -3.20 5.40 1.88
N SER A 9 -2.57 4.30 1.44
CA SER A 9 -2.93 2.94 1.90
C SER A 9 -2.49 2.64 3.33
N GLY A 10 -1.42 3.28 3.80
CA GLY A 10 -0.84 3.13 5.13
C GLY A 10 -0.95 4.41 5.98
N PRO A 11 -0.14 4.52 7.05
CA PRO A 11 -0.09 5.72 7.89
C PRO A 11 0.60 6.92 7.21
N VAL A 12 1.35 6.68 6.13
CA VAL A 12 2.01 7.70 5.34
C VAL A 12 1.08 8.14 4.22
N CYS A 13 0.94 9.46 4.02
CA CYS A 13 0.36 10.04 2.81
C CYS A 13 1.51 10.37 1.87
N GLY A 14 1.43 9.93 0.61
CA GLY A 14 2.51 10.09 -0.33
C GLY A 14 2.05 10.44 -1.74
N THR A 15 2.84 11.27 -2.43
CA THR A 15 2.64 11.65 -3.84
C THR A 15 3.97 11.76 -4.56
N ALA A 16 4.03 11.42 -5.85
CA ALA A 16 5.21 11.62 -6.69
C ALA A 16 4.81 12.02 -8.11
N VAL A 17 5.68 12.77 -8.77
CA VAL A 17 5.68 12.97 -10.23
C VAL A 17 6.95 12.35 -10.78
N MET A 18 6.81 11.43 -11.75
CA MET A 18 7.93 10.68 -12.29
C MET A 18 7.66 10.17 -13.70
N ASP A 19 8.72 9.76 -14.37
CA ASP A 19 8.70 8.94 -15.60
C ASP A 19 9.68 7.76 -15.49
N GLU A 20 9.94 7.07 -16.58
CA GLU A 20 10.82 5.90 -16.65
C GLU A 20 12.26 6.17 -16.21
N GLY A 21 12.74 7.39 -16.37
CA GLY A 21 14.14 7.77 -16.11
C GLY A 21 14.34 8.65 -14.89
N LYS A 22 13.26 9.23 -14.33
CA LYS A 22 13.41 10.27 -13.31
C LYS A 22 12.21 10.41 -12.37
N VAL A 23 12.51 10.56 -11.08
CA VAL A 23 11.58 11.11 -10.10
C VAL A 23 11.78 12.63 -10.06
N TYR A 24 10.82 13.38 -10.57
CA TYR A 24 10.86 14.85 -10.61
C TYR A 24 10.63 15.45 -9.23
N SER A 25 9.66 14.90 -8.52
CA SER A 25 9.34 15.29 -7.14
C SER A 25 8.67 14.15 -6.42
N GLU A 26 8.92 14.03 -5.12
CA GLU A 26 8.25 13.07 -4.24
C GLU A 26 8.08 13.71 -2.88
N PHE A 27 6.86 13.62 -2.34
CA PHE A 27 6.54 14.05 -0.99
C PHE A 27 5.88 12.90 -0.22
N THR A 28 6.34 12.71 1.00
CA THR A 28 5.74 11.78 1.96
C THR A 28 5.54 12.49 3.28
N ALA A 29 4.43 12.25 3.93
CA ALA A 29 4.13 12.80 5.24
C ALA A 29 3.48 11.75 6.14
N GLN A 30 4.06 11.56 7.33
CA GLN A 30 3.44 10.83 8.42
C GLN A 30 3.20 11.82 9.55
N ASN A 31 1.99 12.37 9.60
CA ASN A 31 1.62 13.40 10.54
C ASN A 31 0.26 13.08 11.20
N ARG A 32 -0.21 13.99 12.08
CA ARG A 32 -1.50 13.83 12.77
C ARG A 32 -2.71 14.26 11.94
N HIS A 33 -2.51 14.78 10.74
CA HIS A 33 -3.60 15.18 9.86
C HIS A 33 -4.18 13.97 9.15
N THR A 34 -5.47 14.05 8.84
CA THR A 34 -6.13 13.01 8.04
C THR A 34 -5.63 13.06 6.59
N HIS A 35 -5.62 11.92 5.92
CA HIS A 35 -5.24 11.87 4.50
C HIS A 35 -6.12 12.78 3.63
N SER A 36 -7.41 12.90 3.96
CA SER A 36 -8.32 13.80 3.25
C SER A 36 -7.94 15.28 3.34
N ALA A 37 -7.31 15.71 4.44
CA ALA A 37 -6.82 17.07 4.57
C ALA A 37 -5.43 17.27 3.93
N SER A 38 -4.62 16.22 3.86
CA SER A 38 -3.22 16.31 3.42
C SER A 38 -3.04 16.07 1.93
N LEU A 39 -3.84 15.20 1.31
CA LEU A 39 -3.56 14.65 -0.02
C LEU A 39 -3.59 15.72 -1.11
N MET A 40 -4.65 16.51 -1.24
CA MET A 40 -4.73 17.52 -2.30
C MET A 40 -3.64 18.60 -2.21
N PRO A 41 -3.35 19.18 -1.02
CA PRO A 41 -2.20 20.07 -0.87
C PRO A 41 -0.86 19.42 -1.24
N MET A 42 -0.70 18.11 -1.00
CA MET A 42 0.52 17.39 -1.41
C MET A 42 0.58 17.20 -2.93
N VAL A 43 -0.53 16.85 -3.59
CA VAL A 43 -0.60 16.75 -5.05
C VAL A 43 -0.19 18.08 -5.70
N GLU A 44 -0.77 19.20 -5.25
CA GLU A 44 -0.43 20.54 -5.75
C GLU A 44 1.06 20.85 -5.59
N ARG A 45 1.61 20.57 -4.41
CA ARG A 45 3.05 20.79 -4.13
C ARG A 45 3.93 19.89 -4.98
N THR A 46 3.53 18.64 -5.21
CA THR A 46 4.30 17.67 -6.00
C THR A 46 4.37 18.10 -7.46
N LEU A 47 3.23 18.48 -8.05
CA LEU A 47 3.16 19.02 -9.40
C LEU A 47 3.97 20.33 -9.52
N GLY A 48 3.77 21.27 -8.60
CA GLY A 48 4.49 22.54 -8.59
C GLY A 48 6.01 22.38 -8.45
N ALA A 49 6.47 21.47 -7.58
CA ALA A 49 7.89 21.19 -7.40
C ALA A 49 8.52 20.49 -8.65
N ALA A 50 7.73 19.74 -9.39
CA ALA A 50 8.12 19.16 -10.67
C ALA A 50 8.13 20.20 -11.82
N GLY A 51 7.53 21.39 -11.61
CA GLY A 51 7.33 22.39 -12.65
C GLY A 51 6.32 21.94 -13.70
N MET A 52 5.33 21.13 -13.31
CA MET A 52 4.34 20.49 -14.18
C MET A 52 2.92 20.76 -13.69
N ALA A 53 1.96 20.69 -14.61
CA ALA A 53 0.53 20.67 -14.33
C ALA A 53 -0.04 19.24 -14.44
N LEU A 54 -1.28 19.05 -14.04
CA LEU A 54 -1.95 17.76 -14.17
C LEU A 54 -2.10 17.32 -15.62
N ASP A 55 -2.30 18.28 -16.53
CA ASP A 55 -2.45 18.05 -17.97
C ASP A 55 -1.13 17.58 -18.66
N ASP A 56 0.01 17.68 -17.95
CA ASP A 56 1.29 17.14 -18.43
C ASP A 56 1.45 15.64 -18.12
N MET A 57 0.53 15.05 -17.36
CA MET A 57 0.57 13.65 -16.95
C MET A 57 -0.10 12.74 -17.99
N ASP A 58 0.53 11.61 -18.27
CA ASP A 58 -0.04 10.58 -19.15
C ASP A 58 -1.03 9.66 -18.41
N ALA A 59 -0.85 9.47 -17.10
CA ALA A 59 -1.74 8.67 -16.27
C ALA A 59 -1.58 9.02 -14.78
N ILE A 60 -2.55 8.55 -13.96
CA ILE A 60 -2.47 8.60 -12.49
C ILE A 60 -2.31 7.19 -11.94
N ALA A 61 -1.19 6.92 -11.29
CA ALA A 61 -0.99 5.68 -10.55
C ALA A 61 -1.52 5.83 -9.12
N ALA A 62 -2.39 4.94 -8.71
CA ALA A 62 -2.94 4.92 -7.36
C ALA A 62 -2.66 3.59 -6.65
N VAL A 63 -2.21 3.67 -5.40
CA VAL A 63 -2.12 2.48 -4.56
C VAL A 63 -3.52 2.09 -4.10
N THR A 64 -3.97 0.93 -4.59
CA THR A 64 -5.35 0.47 -4.40
C THR A 64 -5.54 -0.44 -3.18
N GLY A 65 -4.48 -0.72 -2.43
CA GLY A 65 -4.47 -1.61 -1.26
C GLY A 65 -3.63 -2.88 -1.49
N PRO A 66 -3.62 -3.79 -0.49
CA PRO A 66 -4.37 -3.74 0.77
C PRO A 66 -3.91 -2.61 1.69
N GLY A 67 -4.71 -2.32 2.75
CA GLY A 67 -4.34 -1.30 3.74
C GLY A 67 -5.51 -0.72 4.51
N SER A 68 -5.33 0.52 4.98
CA SER A 68 -6.36 1.28 5.68
C SER A 68 -7.59 1.46 4.80
N PHE A 69 -8.74 0.94 5.24
CA PHE A 69 -10.01 1.02 4.51
C PHE A 69 -10.41 2.46 4.13
N THR A 70 -10.25 3.40 5.05
CA THR A 70 -10.51 4.82 4.80
C THR A 70 -9.43 5.43 3.92
N GLY A 71 -8.17 5.13 4.21
CA GLY A 71 -7.03 5.67 3.46
C GLY A 71 -7.09 5.29 1.98
N VAL A 72 -7.19 4.01 1.67
CA VAL A 72 -7.27 3.51 0.28
C VAL A 72 -8.41 4.20 -0.49
N ARG A 73 -9.59 4.37 0.13
CA ARG A 73 -10.71 5.06 -0.51
C ARG A 73 -10.43 6.52 -0.84
N ILE A 74 -9.73 7.23 0.05
CA ILE A 74 -9.35 8.63 -0.19
C ILE A 74 -8.44 8.70 -1.41
N GLY A 75 -7.39 7.88 -1.48
CA GLY A 75 -6.46 7.86 -2.61
C GLY A 75 -7.14 7.49 -3.93
N VAL A 76 -7.88 6.40 -3.95
CA VAL A 76 -8.60 5.92 -5.14
C VAL A 76 -9.63 6.96 -5.61
N ALA A 77 -10.43 7.53 -4.71
CA ALA A 77 -11.42 8.56 -5.08
C ALA A 77 -10.76 9.83 -5.63
N THR A 78 -9.64 10.26 -5.04
CA THR A 78 -8.86 11.40 -5.52
C THR A 78 -8.27 11.12 -6.90
N ALA A 79 -7.66 9.96 -7.10
CA ALA A 79 -7.12 9.54 -8.40
C ALA A 79 -8.19 9.51 -9.48
N LYS A 80 -9.36 8.93 -9.18
CA LYS A 80 -10.52 8.93 -10.09
C LYS A 80 -10.98 10.33 -10.45
N GLY A 81 -11.11 11.22 -9.46
CA GLY A 81 -11.54 12.59 -9.69
C GLY A 81 -10.56 13.40 -10.58
N LEU A 82 -9.27 13.28 -10.30
CA LEU A 82 -8.22 13.93 -11.08
C LEU A 82 -8.13 13.36 -12.49
N ALA A 83 -8.16 12.03 -12.63
CA ALA A 83 -8.11 11.35 -13.93
C ALA A 83 -9.32 11.71 -14.81
N HIS A 84 -10.52 11.77 -14.21
CA HIS A 84 -11.72 12.21 -14.91
C HIS A 84 -11.62 13.66 -15.37
N GLY A 85 -11.14 14.55 -14.49
CA GLY A 85 -10.99 15.97 -14.82
C GLY A 85 -9.98 16.24 -15.92
N ALA A 86 -8.87 15.50 -15.97
CA ALA A 86 -7.82 15.64 -16.97
C ALA A 86 -8.03 14.76 -18.22
N GLY A 87 -9.02 13.85 -18.22
CA GLY A 87 -9.25 12.93 -19.34
C GLY A 87 -8.16 11.91 -19.56
N ILE A 88 -7.42 11.53 -18.50
CA ILE A 88 -6.30 10.57 -18.56
C ILE A 88 -6.64 9.26 -17.84
N PRO A 89 -5.98 8.14 -18.18
CA PRO A 89 -6.22 6.85 -17.53
C PRO A 89 -5.62 6.78 -16.11
N CYS A 90 -6.00 5.73 -15.40
CA CYS A 90 -5.46 5.33 -14.11
C CYS A 90 -4.62 4.05 -14.22
N ILE A 91 -3.74 3.84 -13.24
CA ILE A 91 -3.00 2.59 -13.05
C ILE A 91 -3.17 2.16 -11.60
N ALA A 92 -3.65 0.92 -11.39
CA ALA A 92 -3.78 0.35 -10.05
C ALA A 92 -2.45 -0.28 -9.61
N VAL A 93 -2.01 0.02 -8.39
CA VAL A 93 -0.79 -0.55 -7.81
C VAL A 93 -1.12 -1.23 -6.49
N ASN A 94 -0.55 -2.42 -6.30
CA ASN A 94 -0.70 -3.17 -5.05
C ASN A 94 0.24 -2.61 -3.97
N ALA A 95 -0.28 -2.43 -2.74
CA ALA A 95 0.47 -1.84 -1.65
C ALA A 95 1.63 -2.72 -1.15
N LEU A 96 1.46 -4.05 -1.09
CA LEU A 96 2.51 -4.95 -0.61
C LEU A 96 3.65 -5.09 -1.63
N GLU A 97 3.34 -5.04 -2.93
CA GLU A 97 4.37 -4.96 -3.97
C GLU A 97 5.13 -3.63 -3.91
N ALA A 98 4.41 -2.53 -3.71
CA ALA A 98 5.05 -1.23 -3.57
C ALA A 98 5.93 -1.12 -2.31
N LEU A 99 5.58 -1.85 -1.24
CA LEU A 99 6.43 -1.99 -0.06
C LEU A 99 7.68 -2.85 -0.35
N ASP A 100 7.56 -3.93 -1.11
CA ASP A 100 8.70 -4.74 -1.57
C ASP A 100 9.67 -3.89 -2.40
N GLU A 101 9.16 -3.20 -3.41
CA GLU A 101 9.93 -2.27 -4.24
C GLU A 101 10.59 -1.15 -3.40
N SER A 102 9.89 -0.60 -2.40
CA SER A 102 10.41 0.42 -1.48
C SER A 102 11.54 -0.10 -0.58
N ALA A 103 11.48 -1.37 -0.20
CA ALA A 103 12.51 -2.03 0.59
C ALA A 103 13.83 -2.15 -0.19
N GLY A 104 13.76 -2.25 -1.52
CA GLY A 104 14.89 -2.41 -2.41
C GLY A 104 15.57 -3.78 -2.30
N GLU A 105 16.73 -3.92 -2.90
CA GLU A 105 17.46 -5.19 -2.93
C GLU A 105 17.79 -5.71 -1.53
N PHE A 106 17.53 -6.99 -1.33
CA PHE A 106 17.83 -7.74 -0.11
C PHE A 106 18.20 -9.19 -0.46
N ASP A 107 19.31 -9.64 0.10
CA ASP A 107 19.72 -11.05 -0.01
C ASP A 107 18.92 -11.90 0.97
N GLY A 108 17.75 -12.35 0.54
CA GLY A 108 16.77 -13.08 1.35
C GLY A 108 15.34 -12.89 0.86
N ILE A 109 14.40 -12.92 1.79
CA ILE A 109 12.99 -12.75 1.54
C ILE A 109 12.52 -11.42 2.11
N VAL A 110 11.93 -10.57 1.27
CA VAL A 110 11.26 -9.36 1.71
C VAL A 110 9.84 -9.72 2.14
N CYS A 111 9.48 -9.28 3.33
CA CYS A 111 8.23 -9.57 4.02
C CYS A 111 7.47 -8.27 4.31
N PRO A 112 6.79 -7.68 3.31
CA PRO A 112 5.93 -6.55 3.56
C PRO A 112 4.73 -6.96 4.39
N ILE A 113 4.50 -6.26 5.50
CA ILE A 113 3.36 -6.46 6.39
C ILE A 113 2.73 -5.13 6.78
N GLN A 114 1.41 -5.07 6.71
CA GLN A 114 0.62 -3.95 7.21
C GLN A 114 -0.26 -4.40 8.38
N ASP A 115 -0.44 -3.54 9.39
CA ASP A 115 -1.28 -3.83 10.54
C ASP A 115 -2.77 -3.89 10.15
N ALA A 116 -3.31 -5.12 10.07
CA ALA A 116 -4.73 -5.35 9.79
C ALA A 116 -5.61 -5.32 11.06
N ARG A 117 -5.04 -4.89 12.21
CA ARG A 117 -5.64 -4.82 13.54
C ARG A 117 -5.92 -6.20 14.16
N ALA A 118 -6.15 -6.20 15.47
CA ALA A 118 -6.50 -7.41 16.23
C ALA A 118 -5.49 -8.57 16.07
N GLY A 119 -4.19 -8.26 16.06
CA GLY A 119 -3.13 -9.26 15.93
C GLY A 119 -3.01 -9.89 14.54
N GLN A 120 -3.56 -9.24 13.53
CA GLN A 120 -3.52 -9.72 12.15
C GLN A 120 -2.73 -8.76 11.26
N VAL A 121 -2.20 -9.31 10.18
CA VAL A 121 -1.47 -8.57 9.16
C VAL A 121 -2.09 -8.77 7.77
N TYR A 122 -1.98 -7.78 6.91
CA TYR A 122 -1.96 -8.01 5.49
C TYR A 122 -0.50 -8.26 5.14
N GLY A 123 -0.18 -9.46 4.70
CA GLY A 123 1.19 -9.87 4.43
C GLY A 123 1.35 -10.54 3.08
N ALA A 124 2.54 -10.43 2.53
CA ALA A 124 3.04 -11.15 1.38
C ALA A 124 4.53 -11.47 1.60
N ALA A 125 5.11 -12.27 0.73
CA ALA A 125 6.55 -12.51 0.74
C ALA A 125 7.08 -12.47 -0.70
N PHE A 126 8.26 -11.88 -0.87
CA PHE A 126 8.91 -11.70 -2.17
C PHE A 126 10.37 -12.13 -2.12
N ARG A 127 10.87 -12.61 -3.24
CA ARG A 127 12.29 -12.80 -3.48
C ARG A 127 12.63 -12.20 -4.84
N ASN A 128 13.51 -11.21 -4.85
CA ASN A 128 13.91 -10.51 -6.08
C ASN A 128 12.70 -9.99 -6.90
N GLY A 129 11.68 -9.46 -6.21
CA GLY A 129 10.45 -8.97 -6.84
C GLY A 129 9.44 -10.06 -7.23
N GLU A 130 9.79 -11.35 -7.13
CA GLU A 130 8.86 -12.45 -7.34
C GLU A 130 8.04 -12.74 -6.08
N ARG A 131 6.71 -12.77 -6.22
CA ARG A 131 5.79 -13.05 -5.11
C ARG A 131 5.75 -14.53 -4.77
N LEU A 132 6.15 -14.88 -3.55
CA LEU A 132 6.15 -16.24 -3.02
C LEU A 132 4.89 -16.59 -2.23
N ILE A 133 4.31 -15.61 -1.54
CA ILE A 133 3.07 -15.76 -0.78
C ILE A 133 2.08 -14.73 -1.31
N PRO A 134 0.85 -15.15 -1.68
CA PRO A 134 -0.21 -14.24 -2.11
C PRO A 134 -0.66 -13.35 -0.95
N ASP A 135 -1.17 -12.15 -1.29
CA ASP A 135 -1.73 -11.23 -0.32
C ASP A 135 -2.90 -11.87 0.44
N ALA A 136 -2.81 -11.89 1.74
CA ALA A 136 -3.90 -12.40 2.57
C ALA A 136 -3.95 -11.68 3.93
N PRO A 137 -5.16 -11.55 4.51
CA PRO A 137 -5.32 -11.21 5.91
C PRO A 137 -5.14 -12.46 6.75
N MET A 138 -4.13 -12.51 7.60
CA MET A 138 -3.89 -13.68 8.46
C MET A 138 -3.40 -13.26 9.84
N LYS A 139 -3.42 -14.15 10.81
CA LYS A 139 -2.79 -13.92 12.10
C LYS A 139 -1.28 -13.83 11.90
N LEU A 140 -0.62 -13.02 12.73
CA LEU A 140 0.83 -12.86 12.63
C LEU A 140 1.57 -14.20 12.74
N GLU A 141 1.19 -15.04 13.69
CA GLU A 141 1.83 -16.36 13.91
C GLU A 141 1.71 -17.25 12.67
N GLU A 142 0.52 -17.34 12.08
CA GLU A 142 0.26 -18.11 10.87
C GLU A 142 1.10 -17.60 9.68
N TYR A 143 1.23 -16.27 9.56
CA TYR A 143 2.09 -15.65 8.56
C TYR A 143 3.56 -16.01 8.79
N LEU A 144 4.07 -15.90 10.03
CA LEU A 144 5.45 -16.21 10.36
C LEU A 144 5.78 -17.70 10.17
N ASP A 145 4.86 -18.60 10.51
CA ASP A 145 5.01 -20.03 10.26
C ASP A 145 5.18 -20.31 8.77
N THR A 146 4.32 -19.69 7.94
CA THR A 146 4.38 -19.83 6.48
C THR A 146 5.69 -19.28 5.90
N VAL A 147 6.09 -18.07 6.31
CA VAL A 147 7.29 -17.39 5.83
C VAL A 147 8.55 -18.15 6.26
N SER A 148 8.60 -18.67 7.48
CA SER A 148 9.78 -19.34 8.04
C SER A 148 10.25 -20.56 7.24
N ALA A 149 9.35 -21.16 6.46
CA ALA A 149 9.65 -22.29 5.59
C ALA A 149 10.30 -21.88 4.24
N LEU A 150 10.31 -20.58 3.89
CA LEU A 150 10.76 -20.10 2.58
C LEU A 150 12.26 -19.79 2.52
N GLY A 151 12.93 -19.61 3.65
CA GLY A 151 14.34 -19.22 3.65
C GLY A 151 14.92 -19.00 5.04
N GLU A 152 16.10 -18.35 5.08
CA GLU A 152 16.86 -18.15 6.30
C GLU A 152 16.96 -16.68 6.75
N ARG A 153 16.70 -15.72 5.85
CA ARG A 153 16.78 -14.29 6.15
C ARG A 153 15.53 -13.57 5.64
N PHE A 154 14.94 -12.74 6.49
CA PHE A 154 13.67 -12.08 6.23
C PHE A 154 13.76 -10.59 6.53
N LEU A 155 13.48 -9.73 5.56
CA LEU A 155 13.40 -8.28 5.73
C LEU A 155 11.95 -7.86 5.91
N PHE A 156 11.58 -7.47 7.11
CA PHE A 156 10.24 -6.95 7.41
C PHE A 156 10.15 -5.45 7.12
N THR A 157 9.14 -5.07 6.36
CA THR A 157 8.82 -3.67 6.01
C THR A 157 7.31 -3.42 6.11
N GLY A 158 6.89 -2.16 6.03
CA GLY A 158 5.50 -1.75 6.24
C GLY A 158 5.19 -1.39 7.69
N ASP A 159 4.02 -0.80 7.91
CA ASP A 159 3.60 -0.30 9.23
C ASP A 159 3.33 -1.41 10.26
N GLY A 160 3.12 -2.63 9.83
CA GLY A 160 3.06 -3.80 10.72
C GLY A 160 4.42 -4.18 11.31
N ALA A 161 5.53 -3.91 10.61
CA ALA A 161 6.86 -4.32 11.06
C ALA A 161 7.25 -3.73 12.43
N PRO A 162 7.11 -2.41 12.68
CA PRO A 162 7.38 -1.87 14.02
C PRO A 162 6.38 -2.32 15.08
N VAL A 163 5.11 -2.53 14.72
CA VAL A 163 4.04 -2.96 15.65
C VAL A 163 4.31 -4.36 16.19
N PHE A 164 4.78 -5.26 15.35
CA PHE A 164 4.99 -6.66 15.69
C PHE A 164 6.46 -7.05 15.88
N ARG A 165 7.37 -6.07 15.95
CA ARG A 165 8.83 -6.27 16.02
C ARG A 165 9.24 -7.29 17.10
N GLU A 166 8.77 -7.11 18.33
CA GLU A 166 9.13 -7.98 19.45
C GLU A 166 8.71 -9.42 19.18
N ARG A 167 7.48 -9.62 18.73
CA ARG A 167 6.95 -10.95 18.43
C ARG A 167 7.64 -11.62 17.25
N ILE A 168 7.95 -10.88 16.20
CA ILE A 168 8.72 -11.36 15.04
C ILE A 168 10.12 -11.80 15.48
N THR A 169 10.79 -10.98 16.30
CA THR A 169 12.13 -11.29 16.81
C THR A 169 12.12 -12.50 17.74
N GLU A 170 11.10 -12.65 18.58
CA GLU A 170 10.94 -13.83 19.44
C GLU A 170 10.84 -15.14 18.64
N ILE A 171 10.12 -15.15 17.52
CA ILE A 171 9.88 -16.35 16.70
C ILE A 171 11.04 -16.63 15.75
N LEU A 172 11.57 -15.62 15.06
CA LEU A 172 12.54 -15.79 13.99
C LEU A 172 14.01 -15.54 14.43
N GLY A 173 14.21 -14.92 15.60
CA GLY A 173 15.53 -14.60 16.11
C GLY A 173 16.33 -13.71 15.15
N GLU A 174 17.60 -14.07 14.94
CA GLU A 174 18.53 -13.33 14.07
C GLU A 174 18.18 -13.42 12.58
N ARG A 175 17.27 -14.30 12.18
CA ARG A 175 16.76 -14.36 10.80
C ARG A 175 15.89 -13.16 10.44
N ALA A 176 15.33 -12.45 11.43
CA ALA A 176 14.49 -11.28 11.22
C ALA A 176 15.33 -10.00 11.14
N VAL A 177 15.28 -9.36 10.00
CA VAL A 177 15.84 -8.04 9.74
C VAL A 177 14.69 -7.06 9.54
N PHE A 178 14.86 -5.81 9.95
CA PHE A 178 13.83 -4.79 9.81
C PHE A 178 14.34 -3.64 8.94
N ALA A 179 13.52 -3.23 8.00
CA ALA A 179 13.84 -2.09 7.15
C ALA A 179 14.09 -0.82 8.00
N PRO A 180 15.11 -0.03 7.66
CA PRO A 180 15.35 1.23 8.35
C PRO A 180 14.20 2.22 8.09
N PRO A 181 13.97 3.25 8.94
CA PRO A 181 12.80 4.13 8.84
C PRO A 181 12.57 4.74 7.46
N HIS A 182 13.62 5.08 6.71
CA HIS A 182 13.51 5.68 5.37
C HIS A 182 13.10 4.68 4.27
N ARG A 183 13.09 3.37 4.57
CA ARG A 183 12.68 2.27 3.69
C ARG A 183 11.59 1.40 4.32
N GLY A 184 11.14 1.75 5.51
CA GLY A 184 10.15 0.99 6.28
C GLY A 184 8.70 1.28 5.90
N TYR A 185 8.46 2.22 4.97
CA TYR A 185 7.13 2.59 4.49
C TYR A 185 7.11 2.66 2.97
N LEU A 186 5.92 2.56 2.42
CA LEU A 186 5.69 2.68 0.98
C LEU A 186 6.15 4.05 0.48
N ARG A 187 6.98 4.03 -0.58
CA ARG A 187 7.43 5.20 -1.32
C ARG A 187 6.56 5.35 -2.57
N PRO A 188 5.95 6.53 -2.82
CA PRO A 188 5.20 6.75 -4.06
C PRO A 188 6.00 6.46 -5.33
N SER A 189 7.28 6.81 -5.35
CA SER A 189 8.15 6.51 -6.49
C SER A 189 8.32 5.01 -6.75
N ALA A 190 8.33 4.18 -5.71
CA ALA A 190 8.35 2.72 -5.86
C ALA A 190 7.05 2.20 -6.50
N ALA A 191 5.90 2.71 -6.06
CA ALA A 191 4.62 2.40 -6.70
C ALA A 191 4.59 2.86 -8.17
N GLY A 192 5.15 4.03 -8.47
CA GLY A 192 5.29 4.54 -9.83
C GLY A 192 6.19 3.68 -10.71
N SER A 193 7.29 3.15 -10.18
CA SER A 193 8.16 2.20 -10.90
C SER A 193 7.41 0.94 -11.32
N ILE A 194 6.58 0.40 -10.43
CA ILE A 194 5.73 -0.75 -10.74
C ILE A 194 4.71 -0.40 -11.83
N ALA A 195 4.05 0.76 -11.69
CA ALA A 195 3.06 1.23 -12.65
C ALA A 195 3.65 1.38 -14.06
N ILE A 196 4.82 1.99 -14.18
CA ILE A 196 5.54 2.18 -15.46
C ILE A 196 5.92 0.81 -16.04
N ARG A 197 6.48 -0.08 -15.24
CA ARG A 197 6.95 -1.41 -15.68
C ARG A 197 5.81 -2.28 -16.20
N ARG A 198 4.62 -2.18 -15.62
CA ARG A 198 3.43 -2.90 -16.06
C ARG A 198 2.78 -2.27 -17.29
N GLY A 199 2.69 -0.95 -17.33
CA GLY A 199 2.05 -0.21 -18.42
C GLY A 199 0.55 -0.45 -18.59
N GLU A 200 -0.07 -1.21 -17.69
CA GLU A 200 -1.50 -1.57 -17.75
C GLU A 200 -2.35 -0.42 -17.21
N THR A 201 -3.12 0.20 -18.08
CA THR A 201 -4.01 1.30 -17.72
C THR A 201 -5.46 0.85 -17.64
N THR A 202 -6.25 1.54 -16.82
CA THR A 202 -7.69 1.42 -16.73
C THR A 202 -8.34 2.80 -16.77
N ASP A 203 -9.59 2.90 -17.14
CA ASP A 203 -10.30 4.16 -16.99
C ASP A 203 -10.65 4.42 -15.51
N TYR A 204 -11.00 5.66 -15.20
CA TYR A 204 -11.31 6.07 -13.84
C TYR A 204 -12.55 5.37 -13.26
N LEU A 205 -13.49 4.88 -14.08
CA LEU A 205 -14.69 4.15 -13.61
C LEU A 205 -14.30 2.79 -13.03
N HIS A 206 -13.34 2.12 -13.65
CA HIS A 206 -12.90 0.77 -13.31
C HIS A 206 -11.71 0.72 -12.33
N LEU A 207 -11.14 1.89 -11.93
CA LEU A 207 -10.17 1.90 -10.85
C LEU A 207 -10.87 1.53 -9.53
N GLU A 208 -10.56 0.39 -8.96
CA GLU A 208 -11.21 -0.11 -7.74
C GLU A 208 -10.22 -0.32 -6.59
N ALA A 209 -10.70 -0.08 -5.37
CA ALA A 209 -9.95 -0.40 -4.17
C ALA A 209 -9.91 -1.93 -3.94
N SER A 210 -8.74 -2.47 -3.69
CA SER A 210 -8.54 -3.89 -3.38
C SER A 210 -8.77 -4.16 -1.88
N TYR A 211 -9.87 -4.81 -1.56
CA TYR A 211 -10.22 -5.16 -0.19
C TYR A 211 -10.00 -6.65 0.06
N LEU A 212 -8.97 -6.98 0.83
CA LEU A 212 -8.76 -8.36 1.29
C LEU A 212 -9.71 -8.76 2.42
N ARG A 213 -10.41 -7.77 3.01
CA ARG A 213 -11.42 -7.97 4.06
C ARG A 213 -12.65 -7.10 3.82
N PRO A 214 -13.85 -7.63 4.10
CA PRO A 214 -15.03 -6.80 4.13
C PRO A 214 -14.92 -5.77 5.27
N PRO A 215 -15.51 -4.58 5.10
CA PRO A 215 -15.56 -3.56 6.14
C PRO A 215 -16.13 -4.10 7.46
N ASN A 216 -15.58 -3.65 8.61
CA ASN A 216 -16.08 -4.04 9.94
C ASN A 216 -17.58 -3.76 10.14
N ALA A 217 -18.11 -2.73 9.48
CA ALA A 217 -19.54 -2.42 9.47
C ALA A 217 -20.40 -3.57 8.88
N GLN A 218 -19.91 -4.27 7.86
CA GLN A 218 -20.63 -5.44 7.30
C GLN A 218 -20.57 -6.66 8.23
N LYS A 219 -19.46 -6.86 8.96
CA LYS A 219 -19.38 -7.91 9.98
C LYS A 219 -20.36 -7.65 11.12
N ASN A 220 -20.41 -6.43 11.63
CA ASN A 220 -21.33 -6.05 12.70
C ASN A 220 -22.79 -6.15 12.26
N ARG A 221 -23.12 -5.82 11.03
CA ARG A 221 -24.47 -5.97 10.49
C ARG A 221 -24.88 -7.44 10.38
N LYS A 222 -24.01 -8.31 9.86
CA LYS A 222 -24.28 -9.77 9.81
C LYS A 222 -24.41 -10.38 11.21
N LEU A 223 -23.62 -9.91 12.18
CA LEU A 223 -23.72 -10.36 13.58
C LEU A 223 -25.04 -9.90 14.20
N LEU A 224 -25.45 -8.66 14.00
CA LEU A 224 -26.74 -8.11 14.46
C LEU A 224 -27.94 -8.82 13.80
N GLU A 225 -27.86 -9.13 12.52
CA GLU A 225 -28.89 -9.90 11.79
C GLU A 225 -28.98 -11.34 12.33
N ALA A 226 -27.85 -11.98 12.64
CA ALA A 226 -27.81 -13.31 13.24
C ALA A 226 -28.38 -13.31 14.67
N MET A 227 -28.04 -12.29 15.50
CA MET A 227 -28.59 -12.14 16.85
C MET A 227 -30.10 -11.88 16.86
N ARG A 228 -30.62 -11.14 15.88
CA ARG A 228 -32.08 -10.92 15.74
C ARG A 228 -32.81 -12.22 15.37
N LYS A 229 -32.24 -13.05 14.49
CA LYS A 229 -32.83 -14.33 14.13
C LYS A 229 -32.85 -15.36 15.25
N ASN A 230 -31.85 -15.31 16.15
CA ASN A 230 -31.76 -16.23 17.29
C ASN A 230 -32.52 -15.72 18.55
N GLY A 231 -33.06 -14.51 18.52
CA GLY A 231 -33.87 -13.93 19.61
C GLY A 231 -35.37 -13.93 19.32
N GLU A 232 -35.79 -14.45 18.18
CA GLU A 232 -37.21 -14.63 17.77
C GLU A 232 -37.69 -16.09 17.92
N GLU A 233 -36.89 -16.98 18.53
CA GLU A 233 -37.30 -18.29 19.04
C GLU A 233 -37.44 -18.24 20.60
#